data_6a8a17e08dacdbc32d7eca7a15818a88
#
_entry.id   6a8a17e08dacdbc32d7eca7a15818a88
#
_cell.length_a   1.000
_cell.length_b   1.000
_cell.length_c   1.000
_cell.angle_alpha   90.00
_cell.angle_beta   90.00
_cell.angle_gamma   90.00
#
_symmetry.space_group_name_H-M   'P 1'
#
loop_
_entity.id
_entity.type
_entity.pdbx_description
1 polymer ?
#
loop_
_entity_poly.entity_id
_entity_poly.type
_entity_poly.pdbx_seq_one_letter_code
_entity_poly.pdbx_strand_id
1 'polypeptide(L)'
;MRLVLLGPPGAGKGTQAQLLVDRFDIPQISTGDILREHVQRGSGLGIQARAYMDRGEYVPDELVVRMVMDRLAQPDARQGFILDGFPRTVPQAVALETALAQAEQPLSAVLKFAISDDMAVRRLSNRWTCPACKRTYNLEFKPPANDRVCDTDGVPLERRADDDELTVRRRLALYREQTAPLEAFYHERDLLVAIDAEVREAEVATRTNDALDGVS
;
A
#
# COMPACT_ATOMS: atom_id res chain seq x y z
N MET A 1 2.53 -11.35 -13.29
CA MET A 1 1.55 -11.18 -12.21
C MET A 1 1.25 -9.70 -12.02
N ARG A 2 -0.03 -9.27 -11.94
CA ARG A 2 -0.44 -7.87 -11.73
C ARG A 2 -1.41 -7.80 -10.56
N LEU A 3 -0.96 -7.23 -9.45
CA LEU A 3 -1.65 -7.29 -8.16
C LEU A 3 -2.04 -5.90 -7.66
N VAL A 4 -3.18 -5.84 -7.01
CA VAL A 4 -3.60 -4.71 -6.17
C VAL A 4 -3.65 -5.18 -4.73
N LEU A 5 -3.07 -4.42 -3.80
CA LEU A 5 -3.18 -4.66 -2.37
C LEU A 5 -4.21 -3.70 -1.76
N LEU A 6 -5.31 -4.26 -1.30
CA LEU A 6 -6.41 -3.56 -0.65
C LEU A 6 -6.40 -3.84 0.85
N GLY A 7 -6.85 -2.90 1.65
CA GLY A 7 -6.94 -3.05 3.11
C GLY A 7 -6.67 -1.74 3.84
N PRO A 8 -7.11 -1.60 5.10
CA PRO A 8 -6.97 -0.38 5.87
C PRO A 8 -5.50 -0.01 6.10
N PRO A 9 -5.21 1.25 6.46
CA PRO A 9 -3.91 1.62 7.01
C PRO A 9 -3.53 0.68 8.16
N GLY A 10 -2.27 0.23 8.21
CA GLY A 10 -1.83 -0.72 9.25
C GLY A 10 -2.05 -2.21 8.94
N ALA A 11 -2.73 -2.56 7.84
CA ALA A 11 -2.99 -3.97 7.47
C ALA A 11 -1.74 -4.78 7.05
N GLY A 12 -0.57 -4.16 6.94
CA GLY A 12 0.66 -4.87 6.58
C GLY A 12 0.89 -5.00 5.07
N LYS A 13 0.13 -4.30 4.24
CA LYS A 13 0.24 -4.35 2.76
C LYS A 13 1.68 -4.16 2.26
N GLY A 14 2.38 -3.12 2.72
CA GLY A 14 3.75 -2.86 2.29
C GLY A 14 4.75 -3.97 2.68
N THR A 15 4.54 -4.63 3.83
CA THR A 15 5.34 -5.78 4.25
C THR A 15 5.11 -6.98 3.34
N GLN A 16 3.84 -7.28 3.03
CA GLN A 16 3.49 -8.36 2.11
C GLN A 16 3.91 -8.03 0.67
N ALA A 17 3.80 -6.77 0.24
CA ALA A 17 4.28 -6.33 -1.06
C ALA A 17 5.77 -6.67 -1.26
N GLN A 18 6.61 -6.44 -0.24
CA GLN A 18 8.04 -6.74 -0.34
C GLN A 18 8.30 -8.23 -0.54
N LEU A 19 7.59 -9.10 0.18
CA LEU A 19 7.69 -10.56 0.00
C LEU A 19 7.23 -11.00 -1.40
N LEU A 20 6.21 -10.34 -1.94
CA LEU A 20 5.71 -10.62 -3.29
C LEU A 20 6.65 -10.10 -4.38
N VAL A 21 7.34 -8.96 -4.15
CA VAL A 21 8.43 -8.48 -5.02
C VAL A 21 9.51 -9.53 -5.13
N ASP A 22 9.97 -10.07 -3.99
CA ASP A 22 11.02 -11.09 -3.95
C ASP A 22 10.57 -12.42 -4.61
N ARG A 23 9.27 -12.76 -4.50
CA ARG A 23 8.71 -13.98 -5.08
C ARG A 23 8.53 -13.90 -6.61
N PHE A 24 8.01 -12.79 -7.12
CA PHE A 24 7.57 -12.67 -8.52
C PHE A 24 8.50 -11.85 -9.40
N ASP A 25 9.55 -11.25 -8.82
CA ASP A 25 10.47 -10.33 -9.50
C ASP A 25 9.75 -9.21 -10.28
N ILE A 26 8.77 -8.59 -9.61
CA ILE A 26 7.97 -7.48 -10.16
C ILE A 26 7.99 -6.28 -9.22
N PRO A 27 7.95 -5.02 -9.72
CA PRO A 27 8.07 -3.84 -8.88
C PRO A 27 6.84 -3.61 -8.00
N GLN A 28 7.07 -3.14 -6.77
CA GLN A 28 6.06 -2.50 -5.95
C GLN A 28 5.90 -1.03 -6.36
N ILE A 29 4.67 -0.62 -6.58
CA ILE A 29 4.28 0.76 -6.87
C ILE A 29 3.46 1.26 -5.69
N SER A 30 4.12 1.91 -4.72
CA SER A 30 3.48 2.49 -3.54
C SER A 30 3.18 3.97 -3.79
N THR A 31 1.89 4.30 -3.94
CA THR A 31 1.48 5.69 -4.14
C THR A 31 1.85 6.59 -2.96
N GLY A 32 1.78 6.05 -1.74
CA GLY A 32 2.20 6.78 -0.55
C GLY A 32 3.69 7.12 -0.55
N ASP A 33 4.55 6.22 -1.04
CA ASP A 33 5.99 6.47 -1.09
C ASP A 33 6.34 7.45 -2.21
N ILE A 34 5.72 7.32 -3.39
CA ILE A 34 5.89 8.27 -4.49
C ILE A 34 5.50 9.69 -4.03
N LEU A 35 4.34 9.84 -3.40
CA LEU A 35 3.89 11.15 -2.90
C LEU A 35 4.83 11.71 -1.83
N ARG A 36 5.31 10.90 -0.89
CA ARG A 36 6.29 11.33 0.12
C ARG A 36 7.61 11.79 -0.52
N GLU A 37 8.09 11.08 -1.53
CA GLU A 37 9.29 11.46 -2.28
C GLU A 37 9.10 12.81 -3.00
N HIS A 38 7.96 13.02 -3.64
CA HIS A 38 7.62 14.31 -4.25
C HIS A 38 7.55 15.45 -3.22
N VAL A 39 6.99 15.19 -2.02
CA VAL A 39 6.97 16.15 -0.91
C VAL A 39 8.38 16.47 -0.43
N GLN A 40 9.25 15.49 -0.27
CA GLN A 40 10.65 15.69 0.13
C GLN A 40 11.43 16.52 -0.89
N ARG A 41 11.21 16.26 -2.18
CA ARG A 41 11.88 17.01 -3.28
C ARG A 41 11.29 18.39 -3.52
N GLY A 42 10.18 18.76 -2.88
CA GLY A 42 9.49 20.04 -3.10
C GLY A 42 8.96 20.22 -4.52
N SER A 43 8.64 19.14 -5.23
CA SER A 43 8.08 19.21 -6.58
C SER A 43 6.68 19.83 -6.58
N GLY A 44 6.20 20.29 -7.75
CA GLY A 44 4.85 20.83 -7.89
C GLY A 44 3.75 19.88 -7.40
N LEU A 45 3.87 18.58 -7.69
CA LEU A 45 2.98 17.55 -7.14
C LEU A 45 3.13 17.41 -5.62
N GLY A 46 4.36 17.44 -5.10
CA GLY A 46 4.63 17.33 -3.67
C GLY A 46 4.06 18.52 -2.89
N ILE A 47 4.15 19.73 -3.40
CA ILE A 47 3.56 20.93 -2.78
C ILE A 47 2.04 20.79 -2.68
N GLN A 48 1.38 20.33 -3.76
CA GLN A 48 -0.07 20.11 -3.76
C GLN A 48 -0.49 18.96 -2.83
N ALA A 49 0.24 17.85 -2.85
CA ALA A 49 -0.09 16.66 -2.07
C ALA A 49 0.10 16.84 -0.55
N ARG A 50 1.09 17.64 -0.13
CA ARG A 50 1.45 17.82 1.28
C ARG A 50 0.26 18.17 2.17
N ALA A 51 -0.53 19.17 1.77
CA ALA A 51 -1.67 19.63 2.56
C ALA A 51 -2.73 18.55 2.83
N TYR A 52 -2.96 17.66 1.86
CA TYR A 52 -3.87 16.53 2.01
C TYR A 52 -3.26 15.44 2.92
N MET A 53 -1.99 15.11 2.69
CA MET A 53 -1.29 14.06 3.44
C MET A 53 -1.17 14.42 4.94
N ASP A 54 -0.85 15.68 5.27
CA ASP A 54 -0.72 16.16 6.64
C ASP A 54 -2.06 16.08 7.41
N ARG A 55 -3.20 16.20 6.71
CA ARG A 55 -4.54 16.02 7.29
C ARG A 55 -5.06 14.58 7.26
N GLY A 56 -4.30 13.65 6.67
CA GLY A 56 -4.73 12.27 6.46
C GLY A 56 -5.82 12.09 5.41
N GLU A 57 -5.98 13.07 4.53
CA GLU A 57 -6.94 13.08 3.42
C GLU A 57 -6.33 12.44 2.15
N TYR A 58 -7.19 12.10 1.18
CA TYR A 58 -6.72 11.63 -0.11
C TYR A 58 -6.37 12.81 -1.01
N VAL A 59 -5.24 12.66 -1.72
CA VAL A 59 -4.86 13.56 -2.81
C VAL A 59 -5.88 13.39 -3.95
N PRO A 60 -6.28 14.46 -4.66
CA PRO A 60 -7.27 14.38 -5.73
C PRO A 60 -7.00 13.26 -6.73
N ASP A 61 -8.06 12.54 -7.11
CA ASP A 61 -8.00 11.33 -7.94
C ASP A 61 -7.23 11.55 -9.25
N GLU A 62 -7.46 12.67 -9.94
CA GLU A 62 -6.79 13.00 -11.21
C GLU A 62 -5.27 13.05 -11.08
N LEU A 63 -4.76 13.59 -9.97
CA LEU A 63 -3.31 13.69 -9.72
C LEU A 63 -2.72 12.30 -9.46
N VAL A 64 -3.41 11.50 -8.64
CA VAL A 64 -2.95 10.15 -8.28
C VAL A 64 -3.01 9.22 -9.49
N VAL A 65 -4.11 9.25 -10.25
CA VAL A 65 -4.28 8.44 -11.47
C VAL A 65 -3.15 8.75 -12.46
N ARG A 66 -2.91 10.04 -12.78
CA ARG A 66 -1.82 10.43 -13.69
C ARG A 66 -0.48 9.89 -13.21
N MET A 67 -0.15 10.11 -11.95
CA MET A 67 1.11 9.65 -11.35
C MET A 67 1.27 8.13 -11.46
N VAL A 68 0.20 7.36 -11.23
CA VAL A 68 0.25 5.89 -11.33
C VAL A 68 0.37 5.45 -12.79
N MET A 69 -0.36 6.08 -13.72
CA MET A 69 -0.25 5.74 -15.15
C MET A 69 1.15 6.02 -15.69
N ASP A 70 1.75 7.16 -15.32
CA ASP A 70 3.14 7.50 -15.68
C ASP A 70 4.14 6.45 -15.13
N ARG A 71 3.89 5.93 -13.92
CA ARG A 71 4.73 4.89 -13.32
C ARG A 71 4.53 3.52 -13.97
N LEU A 72 3.30 3.15 -14.32
CA LEU A 72 2.98 1.89 -15.01
C LEU A 72 3.55 1.85 -16.45
N ALA A 73 3.76 2.99 -17.07
CA ALA A 73 4.37 3.08 -18.40
C ALA A 73 5.88 2.78 -18.41
N GLN A 74 6.54 2.71 -17.23
CA GLN A 74 7.95 2.41 -17.14
C GLN A 74 8.26 0.95 -17.54
N PRO A 75 9.43 0.68 -18.13
CA PRO A 75 9.77 -0.64 -18.67
C PRO A 75 9.70 -1.79 -17.64
N ASP A 76 10.05 -1.53 -16.39
CA ASP A 76 10.06 -2.52 -15.30
C ASP A 76 8.66 -3.01 -14.92
N ALA A 77 7.61 -2.20 -15.15
CA ALA A 77 6.24 -2.57 -14.84
C ALA A 77 5.56 -3.43 -15.93
N ARG A 78 6.19 -3.62 -17.09
CA ARG A 78 5.59 -4.35 -18.22
C ARG A 78 5.36 -5.83 -17.94
N GLN A 79 6.25 -6.46 -17.18
CA GLN A 79 6.16 -7.89 -16.85
C GLN A 79 5.17 -8.17 -15.70
N GLY A 80 4.83 -7.13 -14.95
CA GLY A 80 3.90 -7.18 -13.84
C GLY A 80 4.19 -6.09 -12.82
N PHE A 81 3.33 -5.99 -11.82
CA PHE A 81 3.46 -4.98 -10.76
C PHE A 81 2.61 -5.33 -9.54
N ILE A 82 2.92 -4.69 -8.42
CA ILE A 82 2.14 -4.70 -7.20
C ILE A 82 1.75 -3.26 -6.88
N LEU A 83 0.46 -2.93 -6.96
CA LEU A 83 -0.06 -1.62 -6.56
C LEU A 83 -0.35 -1.62 -5.05
N ASP A 84 0.30 -0.73 -4.31
CA ASP A 84 0.08 -0.51 -2.87
C ASP A 84 -0.45 0.92 -2.64
N GLY A 85 -1.66 1.01 -2.09
CA GLY A 85 -2.33 2.27 -1.82
C GLY A 85 -2.99 2.93 -3.04
N PHE A 86 -3.21 2.17 -4.11
CA PHE A 86 -4.00 2.53 -5.28
C PHE A 86 -4.63 1.26 -5.87
N PRO A 87 -5.90 1.31 -6.36
CA PRO A 87 -6.83 2.44 -6.20
C PRO A 87 -7.33 2.60 -4.76
N ARG A 88 -7.82 3.79 -4.41
CA ARG A 88 -8.48 4.09 -3.13
C ARG A 88 -9.93 4.50 -3.29
N THR A 89 -10.37 4.78 -4.49
CA THR A 89 -11.74 5.17 -4.83
C THR A 89 -12.22 4.40 -6.04
N VAL A 90 -13.54 4.25 -6.19
CA VAL A 90 -14.12 3.58 -7.36
C VAL A 90 -13.75 4.30 -8.68
N PRO A 91 -13.74 5.64 -8.78
CA PRO A 91 -13.24 6.32 -9.98
C PRO A 91 -11.79 5.96 -10.34
N GLN A 92 -10.90 5.85 -9.35
CA GLN A 92 -9.52 5.39 -9.59
C GLN A 92 -9.48 3.94 -10.10
N ALA A 93 -10.32 3.05 -9.58
CA ALA A 93 -10.41 1.66 -10.02
C ALA A 93 -10.89 1.54 -11.48
N VAL A 94 -11.90 2.33 -11.85
CA VAL A 94 -12.39 2.39 -13.23
C VAL A 94 -11.31 2.92 -14.18
N ALA A 95 -10.57 3.95 -13.77
CA ALA A 95 -9.46 4.49 -14.56
C ALA A 95 -8.35 3.44 -14.77
N LEU A 96 -8.00 2.70 -13.70
CA LEU A 96 -7.03 1.61 -13.78
C LEU A 96 -7.50 0.50 -14.72
N GLU A 97 -8.74 0.02 -14.54
CA GLU A 97 -9.33 -1.03 -15.38
C GLU A 97 -9.32 -0.63 -16.86
N THR A 98 -9.70 0.60 -17.16
CA THR A 98 -9.70 1.13 -18.54
C THR A 98 -8.28 1.14 -19.13
N ALA A 99 -7.31 1.64 -18.40
CA ALA A 99 -5.92 1.70 -18.86
C ALA A 99 -5.31 0.30 -19.10
N LEU A 100 -5.58 -0.64 -18.19
CA LEU A 100 -5.08 -2.01 -18.30
C LEU A 100 -5.77 -2.78 -19.45
N ALA A 101 -7.06 -2.54 -19.69
CA ALA A 101 -7.78 -3.11 -20.82
C ALA A 101 -7.20 -2.62 -22.16
N GLN A 102 -6.91 -1.32 -22.27
CA GLN A 102 -6.27 -0.74 -23.47
C GLN A 102 -4.86 -1.29 -23.72
N ALA A 103 -4.16 -1.65 -22.66
CA ALA A 103 -2.82 -2.24 -22.72
C ALA A 103 -2.84 -3.78 -22.88
N GLU A 104 -4.02 -4.41 -22.89
CA GLU A 104 -4.19 -5.87 -22.87
C GLU A 104 -3.48 -6.54 -21.68
N GLN A 105 -3.50 -5.88 -20.53
CA GLN A 105 -2.81 -6.29 -19.31
C GLN A 105 -3.76 -6.37 -18.11
N PRO A 106 -4.74 -7.28 -18.08
CA PRO A 106 -5.70 -7.37 -16.99
C PRO A 106 -5.03 -7.65 -15.64
N LEU A 107 -5.68 -7.25 -14.55
CA LEU A 107 -5.27 -7.62 -13.19
C LEU A 107 -5.34 -9.14 -13.02
N SER A 108 -4.39 -9.69 -12.27
CA SER A 108 -4.39 -11.10 -11.86
C SER A 108 -5.24 -11.31 -10.61
N ALA A 109 -5.10 -10.45 -9.60
CA ALA A 109 -5.87 -10.50 -8.37
C ALA A 109 -5.82 -9.18 -7.59
N VAL A 110 -6.79 -9.01 -6.70
CA VAL A 110 -6.84 -7.97 -5.68
C VAL A 110 -6.83 -8.63 -4.30
N LEU A 111 -5.73 -8.47 -3.57
CA LEU A 111 -5.54 -9.08 -2.26
C LEU A 111 -6.04 -8.12 -1.18
N LYS A 112 -7.15 -8.47 -0.53
CA LYS A 112 -7.72 -7.71 0.58
C LYS A 112 -7.17 -8.22 1.92
N PHE A 113 -6.35 -7.43 2.57
CA PHE A 113 -5.85 -7.69 3.92
C PHE A 113 -6.82 -7.14 4.96
N ALA A 114 -7.52 -8.03 5.68
CA ALA A 114 -8.50 -7.68 6.69
C ALA A 114 -7.87 -7.62 8.09
N ILE A 115 -8.09 -6.51 8.80
CA ILE A 115 -7.76 -6.35 10.22
C ILE A 115 -8.83 -5.49 10.91
N SER A 116 -8.91 -5.59 12.25
CA SER A 116 -9.72 -4.69 13.07
C SER A 116 -9.09 -3.29 13.15
N ASP A 117 -9.92 -2.30 13.46
CA ASP A 117 -9.44 -0.92 13.66
C ASP A 117 -8.48 -0.80 14.83
N ASP A 118 -8.75 -1.53 15.92
CA ASP A 118 -7.88 -1.52 17.10
C ASP A 118 -6.50 -2.04 16.77
N MET A 119 -6.42 -3.13 15.99
CA MET A 119 -5.16 -3.66 15.51
C MET A 119 -4.47 -2.67 14.55
N ALA A 120 -5.22 -1.99 13.69
CA ALA A 120 -4.68 -0.97 12.78
C ALA A 120 -4.06 0.19 13.56
N VAL A 121 -4.76 0.74 14.55
CA VAL A 121 -4.25 1.81 15.43
C VAL A 121 -3.00 1.33 16.16
N ARG A 122 -3.05 0.16 16.79
CA ARG A 122 -1.92 -0.42 17.54
C ARG A 122 -0.68 -0.60 16.67
N ARG A 123 -0.86 -1.11 15.43
CA ARG A 123 0.26 -1.30 14.49
C ARG A 123 0.85 0.04 14.02
N LEU A 124 0.01 1.02 13.71
CA LEU A 124 0.48 2.32 13.19
C LEU A 124 1.15 3.17 14.27
N SER A 125 0.64 3.16 15.50
CA SER A 125 1.24 3.88 16.64
C SER A 125 2.65 3.38 16.98
N ASN A 126 2.93 2.10 16.69
CA ASN A 126 4.24 1.47 16.93
C ASN A 126 5.10 1.35 15.67
N ARG A 127 4.68 2.00 14.55
CA ARG A 127 5.41 1.93 13.29
C ARG A 127 6.56 2.91 13.22
N TRP A 128 7.71 2.40 12.79
CA TRP A 128 8.92 3.15 12.51
C TRP A 128 9.44 2.78 11.12
N THR A 129 10.10 3.73 10.46
CA THR A 129 10.56 3.55 9.08
C THR A 129 12.02 4.00 8.96
N CYS A 130 12.83 3.25 8.25
CA CYS A 130 14.17 3.66 7.89
C CYS A 130 14.11 4.77 6.82
N PRO A 131 14.73 5.95 7.03
CA PRO A 131 14.74 7.01 6.02
C PRO A 131 15.57 6.63 4.77
N ALA A 132 16.54 5.72 4.89
CA ALA A 132 17.39 5.28 3.80
C ALA A 132 16.72 4.19 2.95
N CYS A 133 16.54 2.96 3.46
CA CYS A 133 16.00 1.84 2.68
C CYS A 133 14.48 1.72 2.72
N LYS A 134 13.78 2.60 3.40
CA LYS A 134 12.30 2.61 3.57
C LYS A 134 11.73 1.37 4.27
N ARG A 135 12.57 0.46 4.78
CA ARG A 135 12.13 -0.69 5.59
C ARG A 135 11.29 -0.23 6.78
N THR A 136 10.18 -0.92 6.99
CA THR A 136 9.26 -0.64 8.09
C THR A 136 9.49 -1.62 9.23
N TYR A 137 9.52 -1.10 10.43
CA TYR A 137 9.61 -1.81 11.71
C TYR A 137 8.36 -1.54 12.54
N ASN A 138 8.10 -2.41 13.48
CA ASN A 138 7.07 -2.22 14.49
C ASN A 138 7.68 -2.59 15.85
N LEU A 139 7.73 -1.66 16.77
CA LEU A 139 8.41 -1.90 18.06
C LEU A 139 7.76 -3.00 18.90
N GLU A 140 6.51 -3.35 18.63
CA GLU A 140 5.78 -4.40 19.32
C GLU A 140 5.82 -5.75 18.59
N PHE A 141 5.60 -5.75 17.28
CA PHE A 141 5.41 -6.98 16.50
C PHE A 141 6.64 -7.41 15.70
N LYS A 142 7.50 -6.45 15.35
CA LYS A 142 8.73 -6.67 14.56
C LYS A 142 9.77 -5.60 14.92
N PRO A 143 10.30 -5.63 16.17
CA PRO A 143 11.31 -4.66 16.59
C PRO A 143 12.61 -4.84 15.80
N PRO A 144 13.41 -3.77 15.62
CA PRO A 144 14.77 -3.89 15.14
C PRO A 144 15.66 -4.58 16.21
N ALA A 145 16.79 -5.14 15.79
CA ALA A 145 17.73 -5.79 16.69
C ALA A 145 18.34 -4.81 17.70
N ASN A 146 18.58 -3.55 17.28
CA ASN A 146 19.00 -2.46 18.16
C ASN A 146 17.89 -1.41 18.25
N ASP A 147 17.64 -0.86 19.44
CA ASP A 147 16.53 0.06 19.65
C ASP A 147 16.56 1.23 18.65
N ARG A 148 15.52 1.32 17.86
CA ARG A 148 15.29 2.37 16.84
C ARG A 148 16.41 2.58 15.82
N VAL A 149 17.17 1.53 15.52
CA VAL A 149 18.22 1.54 14.50
C VAL A 149 17.88 0.53 13.39
N CYS A 150 18.05 0.91 12.14
CA CYS A 150 17.78 0.03 11.00
C CYS A 150 18.79 -1.13 10.96
N ASP A 151 18.30 -2.37 10.91
CA ASP A 151 19.15 -3.57 10.85
C ASP A 151 19.95 -3.68 9.54
N THR A 152 19.55 -2.96 8.49
CA THR A 152 20.21 -2.99 7.18
C THR A 152 21.20 -1.85 7.01
N ASP A 153 20.80 -0.62 7.33
CA ASP A 153 21.58 0.58 7.02
C ASP A 153 22.29 1.16 8.25
N GLY A 154 21.96 0.68 9.46
CA GLY A 154 22.55 1.20 10.69
C GLY A 154 22.15 2.64 11.03
N VAL A 155 21.14 3.21 10.36
CA VAL A 155 20.68 4.58 10.60
C VAL A 155 19.51 4.61 11.58
N PRO A 156 19.29 5.73 12.32
CA PRO A 156 18.13 5.88 13.18
C PRO A 156 16.82 5.77 12.42
N LEU A 157 15.85 5.08 13.00
CA LEU A 157 14.48 4.98 12.48
C LEU A 157 13.69 6.24 12.81
N GLU A 158 12.75 6.58 11.96
CA GLU A 158 11.87 7.75 12.10
C GLU A 158 10.40 7.34 12.14
N ARG A 159 9.58 8.09 12.87
CA ARG A 159 8.12 8.00 12.80
C ARG A 159 7.62 8.78 11.60
N ARG A 160 6.59 8.27 10.94
CA ARG A 160 5.90 9.04 9.90
C ARG A 160 5.03 10.12 10.56
N ALA A 161 4.96 11.29 9.93
CA ALA A 161 4.16 12.40 10.44
C ALA A 161 2.64 12.06 10.47
N ASP A 162 2.20 11.15 9.58
CA ASP A 162 0.81 10.71 9.45
C ASP A 162 0.44 9.50 10.34
N ASP A 163 1.30 9.12 11.31
CA ASP A 163 1.08 8.01 12.25
C ASP A 163 0.73 8.47 13.68
N ASP A 164 0.35 9.74 13.88
CA ASP A 164 -0.30 10.14 15.11
C ASP A 164 -1.73 9.57 15.21
N GLU A 165 -2.22 9.30 16.40
CA GLU A 165 -3.46 8.58 16.62
C GLU A 165 -4.68 9.27 15.96
N LEU A 166 -4.75 10.60 16.04
CA LEU A 166 -5.86 11.36 15.46
C LEU A 166 -5.89 11.22 13.93
N THR A 167 -4.73 11.36 13.30
CA THR A 167 -4.57 11.19 11.85
C THR A 167 -4.86 9.74 11.44
N VAL A 168 -4.40 8.76 12.21
CA VAL A 168 -4.69 7.34 11.96
C VAL A 168 -6.21 7.08 11.98
N ARG A 169 -6.93 7.58 12.99
CA ARG A 169 -8.40 7.41 13.07
C ARG A 169 -9.13 8.07 11.89
N ARG A 170 -8.67 9.25 11.45
CA ARG A 170 -9.20 9.90 10.23
C ARG A 170 -8.97 9.05 8.98
N ARG A 171 -7.76 8.49 8.83
CA ARG A 171 -7.42 7.61 7.69
C ARG A 171 -8.27 6.33 7.68
N LEU A 172 -8.59 5.76 8.85
CA LEU A 172 -9.48 4.60 8.97
C LEU A 172 -10.92 4.96 8.59
N ALA A 173 -11.42 6.12 9.03
CA ALA A 173 -12.75 6.59 8.65
C ALA A 173 -12.83 6.81 7.13
N LEU A 174 -11.83 7.47 6.54
CA LEU A 174 -11.76 7.72 5.11
C LEU A 174 -11.64 6.42 4.28
N TYR A 175 -10.88 5.43 4.79
CA TYR A 175 -10.81 4.11 4.18
C TYR A 175 -12.20 3.46 4.10
N ARG A 176 -12.97 3.47 5.20
CA ARG A 176 -14.32 2.88 5.23
C ARG A 176 -15.27 3.57 4.26
N GLU A 177 -15.18 4.89 4.18
CA GLU A 177 -16.06 5.69 3.33
C GLU A 177 -15.74 5.54 1.84
N GLN A 178 -14.46 5.63 1.47
CA GLN A 178 -14.07 5.77 0.06
C GLN A 178 -13.42 4.52 -0.53
N THR A 179 -12.72 3.72 0.29
CA THR A 179 -11.94 2.57 -0.21
C THR A 179 -12.66 1.24 0.01
N ALA A 180 -13.38 1.07 1.11
CA ALA A 180 -14.12 -0.17 1.35
C ALA A 180 -15.13 -0.52 0.22
N PRO A 181 -15.77 0.42 -0.49
CA PRO A 181 -16.61 0.11 -1.65
C PRO A 181 -15.89 -0.65 -2.78
N LEU A 182 -14.55 -0.57 -2.84
CA LEU A 182 -13.76 -1.35 -3.81
C LEU A 182 -13.87 -2.86 -3.59
N GLU A 183 -14.23 -3.30 -2.39
CA GLU A 183 -14.44 -4.71 -2.11
C GLU A 183 -15.57 -5.28 -2.97
N ALA A 184 -16.72 -4.62 -3.01
CA ALA A 184 -17.84 -5.00 -3.89
C ALA A 184 -17.44 -4.88 -5.36
N PHE A 185 -16.77 -3.78 -5.74
CA PHE A 185 -16.33 -3.52 -7.11
C PHE A 185 -15.44 -4.66 -7.66
N TYR A 186 -14.49 -5.15 -6.88
CA TYR A 186 -13.60 -6.24 -7.31
C TYR A 186 -14.18 -7.63 -7.09
N HIS A 187 -15.08 -7.80 -6.12
CA HIS A 187 -15.81 -9.06 -5.92
C HIS A 187 -16.71 -9.37 -7.14
N GLU A 188 -17.44 -8.37 -7.66
CA GLU A 188 -18.27 -8.50 -8.86
C GLU A 188 -17.50 -8.87 -10.12
N ARG A 189 -16.18 -8.74 -10.10
CA ARG A 189 -15.24 -9.05 -11.19
C ARG A 189 -14.46 -10.34 -10.97
N ASP A 190 -14.78 -11.09 -9.93
CA ASP A 190 -14.08 -12.31 -9.51
C ASP A 190 -12.55 -12.12 -9.29
N LEU A 191 -12.14 -10.89 -8.92
CA LEU A 191 -10.73 -10.55 -8.69
C LEU A 191 -10.37 -10.48 -7.20
N LEU A 192 -11.34 -10.41 -6.28
CA LEU A 192 -11.10 -10.16 -4.87
C LEU A 192 -10.75 -11.44 -4.12
N VAL A 193 -9.57 -11.46 -3.48
CA VAL A 193 -9.13 -12.53 -2.58
C VAL A 193 -8.95 -11.96 -1.17
N ALA A 194 -9.74 -12.43 -0.22
CA ALA A 194 -9.68 -11.97 1.17
C ALA A 194 -8.62 -12.75 1.97
N ILE A 195 -7.78 -12.01 2.71
CA ILE A 195 -6.71 -12.53 3.55
C ILE A 195 -6.92 -11.97 4.96
N ASP A 196 -7.12 -12.82 5.94
CA ASP A 196 -7.08 -12.42 7.34
C ASP A 196 -5.63 -12.08 7.71
N ALA A 197 -5.41 -10.80 8.00
CA ALA A 197 -4.10 -10.24 8.33
C ALA A 197 -3.95 -9.90 9.83
N GLU A 198 -4.89 -10.31 10.68
CA GLU A 198 -4.84 -10.13 12.14
C GLU A 198 -4.07 -11.24 12.85
N VAL A 199 -3.10 -11.80 12.17
CA VAL A 199 -2.20 -12.86 12.65
C VAL A 199 -0.74 -12.42 12.52
N ARG A 200 0.22 -13.33 12.83
CA ARG A 200 1.65 -13.02 12.67
C ARG A 200 2.03 -12.84 11.21
N GLU A 201 3.03 -11.99 10.94
CA GLU A 201 3.51 -11.66 9.59
C GLU A 201 3.78 -12.90 8.72
N ALA A 202 4.46 -13.91 9.28
CA ALA A 202 4.78 -15.14 8.55
C ALA A 202 3.52 -15.93 8.15
N GLU A 203 2.50 -15.94 9.00
CA GLU A 203 1.24 -16.60 8.70
C GLU A 203 0.43 -15.85 7.64
N VAL A 204 0.44 -14.51 7.68
CA VAL A 204 -0.13 -13.68 6.59
C VAL A 204 0.59 -13.99 5.28
N ALA A 205 1.91 -14.12 5.29
CA ALA A 205 2.69 -14.45 4.10
C ALA A 205 2.31 -15.82 3.53
N THR A 206 2.15 -16.85 4.38
CA THR A 206 1.68 -18.17 3.95
C THR A 206 0.30 -18.09 3.31
N ARG A 207 -0.69 -17.46 3.97
CA ARG A 207 -2.05 -17.28 3.44
C ARG A 207 -2.06 -16.52 2.10
N THR A 208 -1.20 -15.51 1.98
CA THR A 208 -1.04 -14.73 0.75
C THR A 208 -0.50 -15.59 -0.39
N ASN A 209 0.50 -16.43 -0.10
CA ASN A 209 1.09 -17.34 -1.09
C ASN A 209 0.09 -18.41 -1.53
N ASP A 210 -0.58 -19.05 -0.59
CA ASP A 210 -1.60 -20.08 -0.88
C ASP A 210 -2.74 -19.52 -1.75
N ALA A 211 -3.16 -18.30 -1.44
CA ALA A 211 -4.19 -17.60 -2.22
C ALA A 211 -3.77 -17.33 -3.67
N LEU A 212 -2.48 -17.03 -3.90
CA LEU A 212 -1.94 -16.75 -5.23
C LEU A 212 -1.58 -18.00 -6.03
N ASP A 213 -1.33 -19.14 -5.37
CA ASP A 213 -1.10 -20.41 -6.06
C ASP A 213 -2.35 -20.91 -6.80
N GLY A 214 -3.55 -20.44 -6.42
CA GLY A 214 -4.82 -20.69 -7.10
C GLY A 214 -5.17 -19.67 -8.21
N VAL A 215 -4.35 -18.64 -8.39
CA VAL A 215 -4.56 -17.59 -9.43
C VAL A 215 -3.72 -17.93 -10.65
N SER A 216 -4.38 -18.42 -11.69
CA SER A 216 -3.75 -18.81 -12.97
C SER A 216 -3.83 -17.69 -13.99
#